data_0b894f550f2baa25f0b7b63a82b21af0
#
_entry.id   0b894f550f2baa25f0b7b63a82b21af0
#
_cell.length_a   1.000
_cell.length_b   1.000
_cell.length_c   1.000
_cell.angle_alpha   90.00
_cell.angle_beta   90.00
_cell.angle_gamma   90.00
#
_symmetry.space_group_name_H-M   'P 1'
#
loop_
_entity.id
_entity.type
_entity.pdbx_description
1 polymer ?
#
loop_
_entity_poly.entity_id
_entity_poly.type
_entity_poly.pdbx_seq_one_letter_code
_entity_poly.pdbx_strand_id
1 'polypeptide(L)'
;MKISNLRKMYGKQIILNNISVEASKGQIIGLVGNNGSGKTTLLKCISNLIVDYQGEIELDGKLAFSIESPTFYDDLTVFTNLTLFSELAGNQKVSIEEVLQQVKLKDAKNKKFKQLSLGMKQKLSIARILLDNSDIILLDEPFNGLDILTKEQLKELMIMLRSRGKLLVVSSHILEELGEISDVIWYLREGNIQSIINLHDDNRVYKIVVSKNSVVRKMLQEKYHARWCFDKDQNSIFKIEILKKDIYTTLKSLINDNVLVIEFTDVTMDIRELMVEEG
;
A
#
# COMPACT_ATOMS: atom_id res chain seq x y z
N MET A 1 -1.00 -10.90 11.14
CA MET A 1 -2.41 -10.61 10.83
C MET A 1 -2.86 -11.52 9.71
N LYS A 2 -4.03 -12.16 9.88
CA LYS A 2 -4.63 -13.04 8.87
C LYS A 2 -6.10 -12.71 8.70
N ILE A 3 -6.56 -12.65 7.46
CA ILE A 3 -7.95 -12.43 7.09
C ILE A 3 -8.36 -13.62 6.24
N SER A 4 -9.50 -14.25 6.57
CA SER A 4 -10.01 -15.44 5.88
C SER A 4 -11.48 -15.24 5.48
N ASN A 5 -11.75 -15.32 4.18
CA ASN A 5 -13.09 -15.30 3.58
C ASN A 5 -13.95 -14.09 4.02
N LEU A 6 -13.31 -12.92 4.23
CA LEU A 6 -14.02 -11.73 4.69
C LEU A 6 -15.02 -11.25 3.65
N ARG A 7 -16.28 -11.13 4.07
CA ARG A 7 -17.37 -10.60 3.23
C ARG A 7 -18.17 -9.56 4.02
N LYS A 8 -18.38 -8.39 3.42
CA LYS A 8 -19.21 -7.31 4.00
C LYS A 8 -20.24 -6.82 3.01
N MET A 9 -21.46 -6.67 3.51
CA MET A 9 -22.59 -6.12 2.75
C MET A 9 -23.22 -4.95 3.48
N TYR A 10 -23.77 -3.98 2.73
CA TYR A 10 -24.72 -2.98 3.22
C TYR A 10 -26.05 -3.19 2.48
N GLY A 11 -27.03 -3.68 3.21
CA GLY A 11 -28.29 -4.13 2.62
C GLY A 11 -28.02 -5.25 1.60
N LYS A 12 -28.33 -5.00 0.31
CA LYS A 12 -28.10 -5.95 -0.77
C LYS A 12 -26.76 -5.74 -1.51
N GLN A 13 -26.06 -4.65 -1.22
CA GLN A 13 -24.83 -4.30 -1.90
C GLN A 13 -23.62 -4.99 -1.24
N ILE A 14 -22.87 -5.78 -2.00
CA ILE A 14 -21.61 -6.38 -1.58
C ILE A 14 -20.54 -5.30 -1.70
N ILE A 15 -19.83 -5.02 -0.60
CA ILE A 15 -18.70 -4.07 -0.55
C ILE A 15 -17.38 -4.78 -0.49
N LEU A 16 -17.31 -5.89 0.26
CA LEU A 16 -16.14 -6.78 0.31
C LEU A 16 -16.61 -8.19 0.01
N ASN A 17 -15.89 -8.89 -0.84
CA ASN A 17 -16.30 -10.20 -1.31
C ASN A 17 -15.15 -11.21 -1.22
N ASN A 18 -15.24 -12.09 -0.24
CA ASN A 18 -14.33 -13.23 -0.06
C ASN A 18 -12.83 -12.84 -0.01
N ILE A 19 -12.48 -11.82 0.79
CA ILE A 19 -11.10 -11.37 0.94
C ILE A 19 -10.35 -12.34 1.86
N SER A 20 -9.22 -12.88 1.36
CA SER A 20 -8.31 -13.71 2.12
C SER A 20 -6.88 -13.24 1.88
N VAL A 21 -6.23 -12.71 2.92
CA VAL A 21 -4.87 -12.13 2.85
C VAL A 21 -4.13 -12.34 4.17
N GLU A 22 -2.81 -12.34 4.10
CA GLU A 22 -1.93 -12.44 5.27
C GLU A 22 -0.86 -11.35 5.25
N ALA A 23 -0.48 -10.86 6.43
CA ALA A 23 0.59 -9.88 6.60
C ALA A 23 1.37 -10.15 7.89
N SER A 24 2.68 -9.93 7.85
CA SER A 24 3.60 -10.21 8.94
C SER A 24 4.12 -8.93 9.61
N LYS A 25 4.58 -9.06 10.86
CA LYS A 25 5.29 -7.97 11.56
C LYS A 25 6.52 -7.53 10.76
N GLY A 26 6.83 -6.24 10.82
CA GLY A 26 7.95 -5.68 10.05
C GLY A 26 7.67 -5.50 8.56
N GLN A 27 6.39 -5.46 8.17
CA GLN A 27 5.98 -5.19 6.79
C GLN A 27 5.15 -3.91 6.68
N ILE A 28 5.26 -3.25 5.54
CA ILE A 28 4.31 -2.25 5.07
C ILE A 28 3.50 -2.87 3.95
N ILE A 29 2.19 -2.97 4.17
CA ILE A 29 1.22 -3.42 3.16
C ILE A 29 0.59 -2.18 2.54
N GLY A 30 0.75 -1.99 1.24
CA GLY A 30 0.04 -0.98 0.48
C GLY A 30 -1.33 -1.50 0.03
N LEU A 31 -2.41 -0.92 0.54
CA LEU A 31 -3.77 -1.24 0.10
C LEU A 31 -4.19 -0.25 -1.00
N VAL A 32 -4.05 -0.67 -2.25
CA VAL A 32 -4.29 0.18 -3.42
C VAL A 32 -5.63 -0.15 -4.07
N GLY A 33 -6.32 0.86 -4.57
CA GLY A 33 -7.57 0.70 -5.32
C GLY A 33 -8.29 2.03 -5.53
N ASN A 34 -9.17 2.06 -6.51
CA ASN A 34 -9.97 3.24 -6.83
C ASN A 34 -10.86 3.67 -5.67
N ASN A 35 -11.37 4.91 -5.71
CA ASN A 35 -12.38 5.37 -4.77
C ASN A 35 -13.63 4.47 -4.87
N GLY A 36 -14.16 4.05 -3.72
CA GLY A 36 -15.30 3.13 -3.67
C GLY A 36 -14.95 1.65 -3.82
N SER A 37 -13.68 1.26 -3.98
CA SER A 37 -13.29 -0.16 -4.09
C SER A 37 -13.46 -0.97 -2.79
N GLY A 38 -13.66 -0.32 -1.64
CA GLY A 38 -13.83 -0.96 -0.33
C GLY A 38 -12.66 -0.82 0.64
N LYS A 39 -11.61 -0.04 0.33
CA LYS A 39 -10.40 0.14 1.19
C LYS A 39 -10.75 0.54 2.61
N THR A 40 -11.46 1.66 2.78
CA THR A 40 -11.89 2.15 4.10
C THR A 40 -12.76 1.13 4.83
N THR A 41 -13.65 0.42 4.12
CA THR A 41 -14.49 -0.62 4.71
C THR A 41 -13.65 -1.79 5.22
N LEU A 42 -12.64 -2.23 4.45
CA LEU A 42 -11.69 -3.27 4.87
C LEU A 42 -10.94 -2.84 6.12
N LEU A 43 -10.38 -1.63 6.14
CA LEU A 43 -9.68 -1.10 7.33
C LEU A 43 -10.61 -0.99 8.55
N LYS A 44 -11.88 -0.59 8.36
CA LYS A 44 -12.89 -0.55 9.44
C LYS A 44 -13.26 -1.94 9.96
N CYS A 45 -13.28 -2.97 9.12
CA CYS A 45 -13.46 -4.36 9.58
C CYS A 45 -12.23 -4.82 10.39
N ILE A 46 -11.01 -4.58 9.88
CA ILE A 46 -9.77 -4.96 10.59
C ILE A 46 -9.68 -4.26 11.95
N SER A 47 -10.07 -2.98 12.03
CA SER A 47 -10.05 -2.19 13.27
C SER A 47 -11.20 -2.48 14.22
N ASN A 48 -12.09 -3.42 13.88
CA ASN A 48 -13.29 -3.74 14.65
C ASN A 48 -14.28 -2.57 14.81
N LEU A 49 -14.18 -1.52 13.97
CA LEU A 49 -15.19 -0.46 13.87
C LEU A 49 -16.45 -0.94 13.15
N ILE A 50 -16.32 -1.95 12.31
CA ILE A 50 -17.42 -2.70 11.71
C ILE A 50 -17.28 -4.14 12.16
N VAL A 51 -18.30 -4.64 12.88
CA VAL A 51 -18.34 -6.01 13.42
C VAL A 51 -19.31 -6.92 12.67
N ASP A 52 -20.20 -6.33 11.87
CA ASP A 52 -21.19 -7.06 11.07
C ASP A 52 -20.59 -7.41 9.70
N TYR A 53 -19.83 -8.51 9.66
CA TYR A 53 -19.24 -9.13 8.47
C TYR A 53 -19.20 -10.65 8.63
N GLN A 54 -18.99 -11.37 7.53
CA GLN A 54 -18.70 -12.81 7.48
C GLN A 54 -17.21 -13.04 7.31
N GLY A 55 -16.70 -14.20 7.74
CA GLY A 55 -15.29 -14.54 7.71
C GLY A 55 -14.57 -14.27 9.03
N GLU A 56 -13.25 -14.35 9.03
CA GLU A 56 -12.44 -14.27 10.24
C GLU A 56 -11.28 -13.27 10.05
N ILE A 57 -10.98 -12.52 11.12
CA ILE A 57 -9.84 -11.62 11.20
C ILE A 57 -9.06 -11.95 12.46
N GLU A 58 -7.83 -12.42 12.30
CA GLU A 58 -6.90 -12.74 13.38
C GLU A 58 -5.80 -11.68 13.44
N LEU A 59 -5.65 -11.04 14.60
CA LEU A 59 -4.63 -10.03 14.85
C LEU A 59 -3.63 -10.54 15.89
N ASP A 60 -2.34 -10.48 15.57
CA ASP A 60 -1.27 -10.83 16.50
C ASP A 60 -0.62 -9.55 17.06
N GLY A 61 -1.27 -8.97 18.07
CA GLY A 61 -0.78 -7.78 18.76
C GLY A 61 -1.80 -6.65 18.88
N LYS A 62 -1.35 -5.55 19.50
CA LYS A 62 -2.17 -4.36 19.73
C LYS A 62 -2.32 -3.58 18.42
N LEU A 63 -3.55 -3.17 18.12
CA LEU A 63 -3.90 -2.41 16.93
C LEU A 63 -4.10 -0.92 17.27
N ALA A 64 -3.53 -0.03 16.45
CA ALA A 64 -3.92 1.37 16.37
C ALA A 64 -4.29 1.74 14.93
N PHE A 65 -5.13 2.75 14.78
CA PHE A 65 -5.59 3.16 13.46
C PHE A 65 -5.86 4.66 13.37
N SER A 66 -5.68 5.18 12.16
CA SER A 66 -6.16 6.49 11.73
C SER A 66 -6.98 6.28 10.46
N ILE A 67 -8.29 6.15 10.62
CA ILE A 67 -9.26 5.95 9.56
C ILE A 67 -10.15 7.19 9.52
N GLU A 68 -10.35 7.76 8.33
CA GLU A 68 -10.99 9.06 8.15
C GLU A 68 -10.21 10.21 8.81
N SER A 69 -10.85 11.34 9.08
CA SER A 69 -10.17 12.50 9.68
C SER A 69 -9.85 12.24 11.14
N PRO A 70 -8.61 12.47 11.57
CA PRO A 70 -8.23 12.29 12.98
C PRO A 70 -9.02 13.25 13.86
N THR A 71 -9.67 12.71 14.89
CA THR A 71 -10.47 13.49 15.84
C THR A 71 -9.59 13.93 17.02
N PHE A 72 -9.35 15.21 17.10
CA PHE A 72 -8.66 15.88 18.21
C PHE A 72 -9.52 17.03 18.72
N TYR A 73 -9.20 17.52 19.88
CA TYR A 73 -9.89 18.67 20.48
C TYR A 73 -9.32 19.97 19.89
N ASP A 74 -10.14 20.69 19.16
CA ASP A 74 -9.77 21.87 18.37
C ASP A 74 -9.12 22.97 19.21
N ASP A 75 -9.60 23.23 20.42
CA ASP A 75 -9.16 24.29 21.30
C ASP A 75 -8.02 23.88 22.23
N LEU A 76 -7.67 22.61 22.29
CA LEU A 76 -6.52 22.13 23.02
C LEU A 76 -5.23 22.24 22.21
N THR A 77 -4.11 22.42 22.91
CA THR A 77 -2.80 22.41 22.25
C THR A 77 -2.44 21.01 21.76
N VAL A 78 -1.46 20.91 20.86
CA VAL A 78 -0.88 19.64 20.41
C VAL A 78 -0.44 18.81 21.61
N PHE A 79 0.30 19.43 22.53
CA PHE A 79 0.79 18.76 23.75
C PHE A 79 -0.36 18.26 24.63
N THR A 80 -1.36 19.10 24.91
CA THR A 80 -2.51 18.73 25.75
C THR A 80 -3.34 17.61 25.13
N ASN A 81 -3.54 17.65 23.82
CA ASN A 81 -4.22 16.56 23.10
C ASN A 81 -3.49 15.22 23.30
N LEU A 82 -2.16 15.21 23.08
CA LEU A 82 -1.37 13.98 23.25
C LEU A 82 -1.33 13.50 24.71
N THR A 83 -1.26 14.42 25.67
CA THR A 83 -1.34 14.06 27.11
C THR A 83 -2.64 13.33 27.41
N LEU A 84 -3.75 13.88 26.97
CA LEU A 84 -5.06 13.27 27.17
C LEU A 84 -5.15 11.85 26.56
N PHE A 85 -4.65 11.68 25.32
CA PHE A 85 -4.66 10.36 24.67
C PHE A 85 -3.70 9.38 25.34
N SER A 86 -2.54 9.84 25.84
CA SER A 86 -1.59 9.02 26.58
C SER A 86 -2.19 8.49 27.89
N GLU A 87 -2.91 9.35 28.61
CA GLU A 87 -3.63 8.97 29.83
C GLU A 87 -4.76 7.95 29.56
N LEU A 88 -5.56 8.20 28.51
CA LEU A 88 -6.64 7.26 28.09
C LEU A 88 -6.08 5.91 27.66
N ALA A 89 -4.92 5.87 27.01
CA ALA A 89 -4.26 4.64 26.61
C ALA A 89 -3.60 3.88 27.77
N GLY A 90 -3.51 4.50 28.98
CA GLY A 90 -2.84 3.92 30.15
C GLY A 90 -1.32 3.80 29.98
N ASN A 91 -0.72 4.51 29.02
CA ASN A 91 0.67 4.36 28.65
C ASN A 91 1.51 5.60 29.04
N GLN A 92 1.79 5.75 30.33
CA GLN A 92 2.61 6.86 30.86
C GLN A 92 4.11 6.72 30.62
N LYS A 93 4.55 5.62 29.98
CA LYS A 93 6.00 5.34 29.79
C LYS A 93 6.60 6.02 28.56
N VAL A 94 5.78 6.48 27.62
CA VAL A 94 6.25 7.11 26.38
C VAL A 94 6.28 8.63 26.56
N SER A 95 7.46 9.24 26.38
CA SER A 95 7.61 10.70 26.46
C SER A 95 6.92 11.38 25.27
N ILE A 96 5.99 12.28 25.57
CA ILE A 96 5.28 13.08 24.57
C ILE A 96 6.28 13.96 23.79
N GLU A 97 7.29 14.51 24.45
CA GLU A 97 8.35 15.30 23.83
C GLU A 97 9.13 14.48 22.79
N GLU A 98 9.49 13.23 23.12
CA GLU A 98 10.18 12.33 22.19
C GLU A 98 9.30 11.99 20.97
N VAL A 99 8.03 11.72 21.20
CA VAL A 99 7.08 11.47 20.12
C VAL A 99 6.94 12.69 19.21
N LEU A 100 6.78 13.89 19.79
CA LEU A 100 6.70 15.14 19.03
C LEU A 100 7.97 15.41 18.22
N GLN A 101 9.13 15.04 18.75
CA GLN A 101 10.39 15.15 18.01
C GLN A 101 10.43 14.17 16.84
N GLN A 102 9.99 12.91 17.03
CA GLN A 102 9.96 11.89 15.97
C GLN A 102 9.07 12.31 14.81
N VAL A 103 7.88 12.88 15.09
CA VAL A 103 6.96 13.35 14.05
C VAL A 103 7.27 14.76 13.53
N LYS A 104 8.37 15.40 13.99
CA LYS A 104 8.78 16.76 13.61
C LYS A 104 7.70 17.82 13.93
N LEU A 105 7.07 17.72 15.12
CA LEU A 105 6.04 18.67 15.61
C LEU A 105 6.44 19.40 16.91
N LYS A 106 7.69 19.27 17.37
CA LYS A 106 8.16 19.86 18.63
C LYS A 106 7.90 21.36 18.71
N ASP A 107 8.16 22.10 17.64
CA ASP A 107 7.97 23.56 17.59
C ASP A 107 6.49 23.97 17.59
N ALA A 108 5.60 23.06 17.29
CA ALA A 108 4.16 23.28 17.26
C ALA A 108 3.45 22.82 18.54
N LYS A 109 4.17 22.35 19.58
CA LYS A 109 3.57 21.73 20.75
C LYS A 109 2.54 22.61 21.48
N ASN A 110 2.73 23.93 21.45
CA ASN A 110 1.85 24.90 22.09
C ASN A 110 0.75 25.46 21.15
N LYS A 111 0.75 25.10 19.85
CA LYS A 111 -0.32 25.49 18.92
C LYS A 111 -1.59 24.69 19.22
N LYS A 112 -2.75 25.33 19.10
CA LYS A 112 -4.04 24.65 19.16
C LYS A 112 -4.23 23.78 17.90
N PHE A 113 -4.94 22.66 18.01
CA PHE A 113 -5.18 21.75 16.90
C PHE A 113 -5.81 22.43 15.68
N LYS A 114 -6.78 23.34 15.88
CA LYS A 114 -7.40 24.12 14.80
C LYS A 114 -6.43 25.02 14.03
N GLN A 115 -5.25 25.32 14.58
CA GLN A 115 -4.22 26.16 13.94
C GLN A 115 -3.23 25.36 13.11
N LEU A 116 -3.34 24.03 13.12
CA LEU A 116 -2.43 23.14 12.40
C LEU A 116 -2.80 23.09 10.91
N SER A 117 -1.78 23.01 10.06
CA SER A 117 -1.96 22.62 8.66
C SER A 117 -2.41 21.16 8.56
N LEU A 118 -2.94 20.75 7.41
CA LEU A 118 -3.35 19.37 7.17
C LEU A 118 -2.21 18.38 7.43
N GLY A 119 -1.00 18.65 6.92
CA GLY A 119 0.17 17.81 7.15
C GLY A 119 0.58 17.72 8.62
N MET A 120 0.46 18.83 9.38
CA MET A 120 0.69 18.80 10.83
C MET A 120 -0.38 17.96 11.56
N LYS A 121 -1.62 18.00 11.13
CA LYS A 121 -2.71 17.17 11.66
C LYS A 121 -2.46 15.68 11.40
N GLN A 122 -2.00 15.31 10.21
CA GLN A 122 -1.62 13.94 9.89
C GLN A 122 -0.46 13.44 10.75
N LYS A 123 0.59 14.26 10.91
CA LYS A 123 1.70 13.94 11.81
C LYS A 123 1.25 13.77 13.27
N LEU A 124 0.31 14.58 13.73
CA LEU A 124 -0.25 14.46 15.08
C LEU A 124 -1.06 13.16 15.24
N SER A 125 -1.76 12.73 14.19
CA SER A 125 -2.44 11.43 14.18
C SER A 125 -1.47 10.26 14.36
N ILE A 126 -0.33 10.31 13.67
CA ILE A 126 0.71 9.28 13.84
C ILE A 126 1.36 9.41 15.22
N ALA A 127 1.56 10.64 15.75
CA ALA A 127 2.05 10.83 17.11
C ALA A 127 1.16 10.14 18.15
N ARG A 128 -0.16 10.24 18.01
CA ARG A 128 -1.11 9.52 18.86
C ARG A 128 -0.93 8.00 18.76
N ILE A 129 -0.76 7.46 17.56
CA ILE A 129 -0.51 6.03 17.33
C ILE A 129 0.80 5.58 18.03
N LEU A 130 1.85 6.41 17.98
CA LEU A 130 3.13 6.13 18.65
C LEU A 130 3.00 6.04 20.18
N LEU A 131 2.12 6.85 20.79
CA LEU A 131 1.83 6.77 22.21
C LEU A 131 1.24 5.42 22.63
N ASP A 132 0.46 4.80 21.75
CA ASP A 132 -0.17 3.50 22.01
C ASP A 132 0.80 2.31 21.96
N ASN A 133 2.01 2.51 21.41
CA ASN A 133 3.00 1.44 21.17
C ASN A 133 2.41 0.19 20.51
N SER A 134 1.51 0.37 19.56
CA SER A 134 0.78 -0.70 18.88
C SER A 134 1.69 -1.50 17.95
N ASP A 135 1.37 -2.78 17.74
CA ASP A 135 2.10 -3.70 16.84
C ASP A 135 1.61 -3.58 15.40
N ILE A 136 0.33 -3.27 15.23
CA ILE A 136 -0.36 -3.15 13.94
C ILE A 136 -0.90 -1.74 13.81
N ILE A 137 -0.65 -1.10 12.68
CA ILE A 137 -1.01 0.30 12.40
C ILE A 137 -1.78 0.36 11.08
N LEU A 138 -3.01 0.88 11.11
CA LEU A 138 -3.82 1.09 9.92
C LEU A 138 -3.92 2.58 9.62
N LEU A 139 -3.60 2.96 8.38
CA LEU A 139 -3.65 4.35 7.92
C LEU A 139 -4.50 4.43 6.65
N ASP A 140 -5.58 5.21 6.70
CA ASP A 140 -6.47 5.41 5.56
C ASP A 140 -6.14 6.72 4.85
N GLU A 141 -5.69 6.63 3.58
CA GLU A 141 -5.33 7.75 2.70
C GLU A 141 -4.44 8.81 3.40
N PRO A 142 -3.33 8.44 4.10
CA PRO A 142 -2.58 9.38 4.93
C PRO A 142 -1.83 10.46 4.13
N PHE A 143 -1.66 10.28 2.83
CA PHE A 143 -0.96 11.22 1.93
C PHE A 143 -1.91 12.21 1.26
N ASN A 144 -3.22 12.04 1.39
CA ASN A 144 -4.20 12.81 0.66
C ASN A 144 -4.15 14.31 1.03
N GLY A 145 -4.05 15.18 0.02
CA GLY A 145 -4.01 16.64 0.20
C GLY A 145 -2.72 17.19 0.79
N LEU A 146 -1.65 16.39 0.89
CA LEU A 146 -0.35 16.83 1.42
C LEU A 146 0.59 17.30 0.30
N ASP A 147 1.45 18.24 0.65
CA ASP A 147 2.59 18.64 -0.19
C ASP A 147 3.66 17.55 -0.23
N ILE A 148 4.53 17.61 -1.25
CA ILE A 148 5.59 16.61 -1.50
C ILE A 148 6.49 16.42 -0.28
N LEU A 149 6.94 17.50 0.34
CA LEU A 149 7.87 17.43 1.49
C LEU A 149 7.23 16.72 2.68
N THR A 150 5.95 17.00 2.94
CA THR A 150 5.21 16.34 4.03
C THR A 150 4.99 14.87 3.74
N LYS A 151 4.69 14.49 2.48
CA LYS A 151 4.58 13.08 2.07
C LYS A 151 5.88 12.32 2.33
N GLU A 152 7.02 12.86 1.90
CA GLU A 152 8.33 12.23 2.15
C GLU A 152 8.62 12.04 3.65
N GLN A 153 8.32 13.04 4.47
CA GLN A 153 8.49 12.91 5.93
C GLN A 153 7.60 11.83 6.54
N LEU A 154 6.37 11.64 6.02
CA LEU A 154 5.49 10.56 6.47
C LEU A 154 5.99 9.19 5.99
N LYS A 155 6.50 9.07 4.77
CA LYS A 155 7.13 7.84 4.26
C LYS A 155 8.32 7.44 5.13
N GLU A 156 9.25 8.39 5.44
CA GLU A 156 10.37 8.14 6.35
C GLU A 156 9.90 7.59 7.70
N LEU A 157 8.84 8.18 8.26
CA LEU A 157 8.27 7.74 9.53
C LEU A 157 7.70 6.33 9.47
N MET A 158 6.99 5.98 8.39
CA MET A 158 6.45 4.63 8.18
C MET A 158 7.57 3.60 8.03
N ILE A 159 8.63 3.91 7.27
CA ILE A 159 9.82 3.05 7.13
C ILE A 159 10.49 2.84 8.49
N MET A 160 10.63 3.90 9.31
CA MET A 160 11.15 3.77 10.67
C MET A 160 10.26 2.86 11.54
N LEU A 161 8.95 2.95 11.45
CA LEU A 161 8.03 2.08 12.19
C LEU A 161 8.16 0.62 11.76
N ARG A 162 8.25 0.37 10.44
CA ARG A 162 8.53 -0.95 9.88
C ARG A 162 9.83 -1.53 10.44
N SER A 163 10.91 -0.75 10.47
CA SER A 163 12.22 -1.21 10.98
C SER A 163 12.20 -1.55 12.48
N ARG A 164 11.21 -1.04 13.21
CA ARG A 164 10.93 -1.40 14.61
C ARG A 164 10.03 -2.63 14.75
N GLY A 165 9.78 -3.36 13.67
CA GLY A 165 8.97 -4.57 13.66
C GLY A 165 7.46 -4.33 13.64
N LYS A 166 6.99 -3.09 13.40
CA LYS A 166 5.55 -2.82 13.29
C LYS A 166 5.01 -3.28 11.95
N LEU A 167 3.77 -3.80 11.94
CA LEU A 167 3.02 -4.03 10.71
C LEU A 167 2.22 -2.77 10.40
N LEU A 168 2.37 -2.24 9.19
CA LEU A 168 1.58 -1.13 8.69
C LEU A 168 0.68 -1.60 7.55
N VAL A 169 -0.59 -1.18 7.54
CA VAL A 169 -1.48 -1.28 6.37
C VAL A 169 -1.88 0.15 6.00
N VAL A 170 -1.46 0.58 4.83
CA VAL A 170 -1.61 1.96 4.37
C VAL A 170 -2.43 1.97 3.09
N SER A 171 -3.57 2.66 3.09
CA SER A 171 -4.37 2.79 1.88
C SER A 171 -3.96 4.00 1.04
N SER A 172 -4.04 3.86 -0.27
CA SER A 172 -3.99 4.97 -1.23
C SER A 172 -4.72 4.57 -2.52
N HIS A 173 -5.20 5.57 -3.25
CA HIS A 173 -5.66 5.38 -4.63
C HIS A 173 -4.54 5.63 -5.65
N ILE A 174 -3.33 5.98 -5.19
CA ILE A 174 -2.14 6.27 -5.99
C ILE A 174 -1.09 5.20 -5.68
N LEU A 175 -0.82 4.33 -6.64
CA LEU A 175 0.13 3.23 -6.48
C LEU A 175 1.55 3.73 -6.21
N GLU A 176 1.97 4.77 -6.93
CA GLU A 176 3.32 5.33 -6.86
C GLU A 176 3.66 5.80 -5.45
N GLU A 177 2.69 6.32 -4.69
CA GLU A 177 2.91 6.74 -3.30
C GLU A 177 3.29 5.58 -2.38
N LEU A 178 2.71 4.41 -2.59
CA LEU A 178 2.92 3.23 -1.76
C LEU A 178 4.05 2.33 -2.31
N GLY A 179 4.26 2.34 -3.62
CA GLY A 179 5.26 1.51 -4.28
C GLY A 179 6.69 1.71 -3.76
N GLU A 180 7.01 2.91 -3.29
CA GLU A 180 8.34 3.25 -2.77
C GLU A 180 8.59 2.72 -1.35
N ILE A 181 7.56 2.49 -0.56
CA ILE A 181 7.69 2.15 0.86
C ILE A 181 7.15 0.78 1.25
N SER A 182 6.24 0.22 0.44
CA SER A 182 5.58 -1.05 0.76
C SER A 182 6.48 -2.25 0.48
N ASP A 183 6.26 -3.31 1.23
CA ASP A 183 6.84 -4.62 0.98
C ASP A 183 5.91 -5.47 0.09
N VAL A 184 4.59 -5.30 0.29
CA VAL A 184 3.55 -5.98 -0.46
C VAL A 184 2.44 -5.01 -0.82
N ILE A 185 1.91 -5.09 -2.04
CA ILE A 185 0.71 -4.36 -2.46
C ILE A 185 -0.48 -5.32 -2.52
N TRP A 186 -1.57 -4.97 -1.85
CA TRP A 186 -2.88 -5.57 -2.04
C TRP A 186 -3.69 -4.67 -2.96
N TYR A 187 -3.95 -5.12 -4.17
CA TYR A 187 -4.78 -4.38 -5.11
C TYR A 187 -6.25 -4.76 -4.94
N LEU A 188 -7.04 -3.80 -4.46
CA LEU A 188 -8.48 -3.97 -4.21
C LEU A 188 -9.32 -3.33 -5.30
N ARG A 189 -10.14 -4.12 -5.98
CA ARG A 189 -11.10 -3.66 -6.99
C ARG A 189 -12.45 -4.30 -6.76
N GLU A 190 -13.51 -3.47 -6.76
CA GLU A 190 -14.90 -3.93 -6.64
C GLU A 190 -15.11 -4.93 -5.49
N GLY A 191 -14.47 -4.66 -4.35
CA GLY A 191 -14.57 -5.49 -3.15
C GLY A 191 -13.75 -6.78 -3.15
N ASN A 192 -12.94 -7.04 -4.19
CA ASN A 192 -12.10 -8.23 -4.29
C ASN A 192 -10.61 -7.86 -4.31
N ILE A 193 -9.76 -8.70 -3.71
CA ILE A 193 -8.31 -8.59 -3.94
C ILE A 193 -8.02 -9.22 -5.31
N GLN A 194 -7.72 -8.38 -6.28
CA GLN A 194 -7.41 -8.79 -7.65
C GLN A 194 -5.99 -9.34 -7.77
N SER A 195 -5.04 -8.72 -7.06
CA SER A 195 -3.65 -9.17 -7.05
C SER A 195 -2.95 -8.84 -5.74
N ILE A 196 -1.96 -9.67 -5.39
CA ILE A 196 -1.03 -9.45 -4.30
C ILE A 196 0.37 -9.40 -4.92
N ILE A 197 1.01 -8.24 -4.84
CA ILE A 197 2.31 -7.99 -5.47
C ILE A 197 3.35 -7.86 -4.37
N ASN A 198 4.32 -8.76 -4.35
CA ASN A 198 5.47 -8.68 -3.46
C ASN A 198 6.57 -7.83 -4.11
N LEU A 199 6.88 -6.67 -3.53
CA LEU A 199 7.81 -5.70 -4.11
C LEU A 199 9.28 -6.07 -3.89
N HIS A 200 9.55 -6.98 -2.98
CA HIS A 200 10.88 -7.56 -2.73
C HIS A 200 11.13 -8.84 -3.51
N ASP A 201 10.13 -9.32 -4.25
CA ASP A 201 10.35 -10.45 -5.13
C ASP A 201 11.34 -10.05 -6.23
N ASP A 202 12.33 -10.90 -6.46
CA ASP A 202 13.29 -10.68 -7.55
C ASP A 202 12.64 -10.87 -8.93
N ASN A 203 11.43 -11.42 -8.99
CA ASN A 203 10.64 -11.51 -10.22
C ASN A 203 10.12 -10.13 -10.63
N ARG A 204 10.37 -9.79 -11.88
CA ARG A 204 9.90 -8.55 -12.51
C ARG A 204 9.08 -8.90 -13.75
N VAL A 205 8.01 -8.14 -13.96
CA VAL A 205 7.20 -8.25 -15.17
C VAL A 205 7.67 -7.19 -16.17
N TYR A 206 8.11 -7.64 -17.35
CA TYR A 206 8.53 -6.74 -18.41
C TYR A 206 7.55 -6.79 -19.57
N LYS A 207 7.17 -5.61 -20.05
CA LYS A 207 6.51 -5.43 -21.33
C LYS A 207 7.55 -5.48 -22.43
N ILE A 208 7.34 -6.34 -23.43
CA ILE A 208 8.17 -6.45 -24.62
C ILE A 208 7.32 -6.07 -25.84
N VAL A 209 7.78 -5.09 -26.59
CA VAL A 209 7.21 -4.72 -27.88
C VAL A 209 8.13 -5.17 -28.98
N VAL A 210 7.63 -5.98 -29.92
CA VAL A 210 8.36 -6.49 -31.08
C VAL A 210 7.56 -6.24 -32.36
N SER A 211 8.23 -6.23 -33.50
CA SER A 211 7.54 -6.18 -34.79
C SER A 211 6.63 -7.41 -34.98
N LYS A 212 5.43 -7.22 -35.52
CA LYS A 212 4.45 -8.28 -35.74
C LYS A 212 5.01 -9.35 -36.66
N ASN A 213 5.29 -10.52 -36.10
CA ASN A 213 5.84 -11.67 -36.83
C ASN A 213 5.39 -12.95 -36.12
N SER A 214 4.76 -13.86 -36.87
CA SER A 214 4.23 -15.12 -36.33
C SER A 214 5.32 -16.05 -35.78
N VAL A 215 6.52 -16.05 -36.38
CA VAL A 215 7.65 -16.86 -35.92
C VAL A 215 8.19 -16.31 -34.60
N VAL A 216 8.37 -14.98 -34.51
CA VAL A 216 8.81 -14.30 -33.28
C VAL A 216 7.77 -14.50 -32.17
N ARG A 217 6.48 -14.39 -32.47
CA ARG A 217 5.40 -14.64 -31.54
C ARG A 217 5.45 -16.04 -30.94
N LYS A 218 5.57 -17.06 -31.79
CA LYS A 218 5.68 -18.46 -31.36
C LYS A 218 6.91 -18.68 -30.49
N MET A 219 8.05 -18.14 -30.88
CA MET A 219 9.30 -18.22 -30.14
C MET A 219 9.19 -17.57 -28.74
N LEU A 220 8.61 -16.35 -28.66
CA LEU A 220 8.43 -15.67 -27.38
C LEU A 220 7.53 -16.46 -26.43
N GLN A 221 6.48 -17.08 -26.94
CA GLN A 221 5.58 -17.90 -26.13
C GLN A 221 6.22 -19.24 -25.70
N GLU A 222 6.87 -19.95 -26.60
CA GLU A 222 7.37 -21.31 -26.34
C GLU A 222 8.73 -21.32 -25.60
N LYS A 223 9.68 -20.45 -26.01
CA LYS A 223 11.03 -20.45 -25.44
C LYS A 223 11.16 -19.53 -24.21
N TYR A 224 10.49 -18.39 -24.23
CA TYR A 224 10.61 -17.38 -23.19
C TYR A 224 9.40 -17.33 -22.26
N HIS A 225 8.38 -18.17 -22.51
CA HIS A 225 7.12 -18.22 -21.75
C HIS A 225 6.44 -16.84 -21.65
N ALA A 226 6.71 -15.97 -22.65
CA ALA A 226 6.13 -14.64 -22.70
C ALA A 226 4.63 -14.74 -23.04
N ARG A 227 3.81 -14.06 -22.24
CA ARG A 227 2.38 -13.98 -22.47
C ARG A 227 2.10 -12.93 -23.55
N TRP A 228 1.44 -13.33 -24.64
CA TRP A 228 0.94 -12.39 -25.61
C TRP A 228 -0.23 -11.60 -25.04
N CYS A 229 -0.22 -10.27 -25.22
CA CYS A 229 -1.29 -9.39 -24.76
C CYS A 229 -2.20 -9.01 -25.92
N PHE A 230 -1.69 -8.23 -26.86
CA PHE A 230 -2.42 -7.78 -28.05
C PHE A 230 -1.46 -7.27 -29.13
N ASP A 231 -2.01 -7.04 -30.32
CA ASP A 231 -1.31 -6.38 -31.41
C ASP A 231 -1.76 -4.92 -31.51
N LYS A 232 -0.80 -4.00 -31.71
CA LYS A 232 -1.07 -2.60 -31.97
C LYS A 232 -0.25 -2.15 -33.17
N ASP A 233 -0.94 -1.67 -34.23
CA ASP A 233 -0.35 -1.31 -35.50
C ASP A 233 0.46 -2.48 -36.10
N GLN A 234 1.76 -2.28 -36.35
CA GLN A 234 2.66 -3.32 -36.88
C GLN A 234 3.44 -4.04 -35.78
N ASN A 235 3.06 -3.88 -34.52
CA ASN A 235 3.76 -4.42 -33.36
C ASN A 235 2.91 -5.43 -32.59
N SER A 236 3.59 -6.40 -31.99
CA SER A 236 3.01 -7.34 -31.01
C SER A 236 3.54 -7.03 -29.62
N ILE A 237 2.66 -7.02 -28.63
CA ILE A 237 2.96 -6.70 -27.23
C ILE A 237 2.88 -7.96 -26.41
N PHE A 238 3.92 -8.22 -25.62
CA PHE A 238 4.04 -9.36 -24.73
C PHE A 238 4.39 -8.92 -23.32
N LYS A 239 4.10 -9.76 -22.35
CA LYS A 239 4.62 -9.67 -20.98
C LYS A 239 5.45 -10.91 -20.67
N ILE A 240 6.54 -10.72 -19.97
CA ILE A 240 7.43 -11.80 -19.53
C ILE A 240 7.83 -11.57 -18.07
N GLU A 241 7.81 -12.62 -17.28
CA GLU A 241 8.35 -12.61 -15.92
C GLU A 241 9.80 -13.03 -15.94
N ILE A 242 10.68 -12.18 -15.39
CA ILE A 242 12.14 -12.40 -15.38
C ILE A 242 12.66 -12.07 -13.99
N LEU A 243 13.55 -12.92 -13.44
CA LEU A 243 14.33 -12.56 -12.27
C LEU A 243 15.23 -11.37 -12.59
N LYS A 244 15.28 -10.38 -11.70
CA LYS A 244 16.08 -9.16 -11.87
C LYS A 244 17.53 -9.45 -12.29
N LYS A 245 18.16 -10.50 -11.73
CA LYS A 245 19.51 -10.96 -12.06
C LYS A 245 19.64 -11.50 -13.50
N ASP A 246 18.54 -12.00 -14.08
CA ASP A 246 18.53 -12.70 -15.38
C ASP A 246 18.13 -11.77 -16.55
N ILE A 247 17.87 -10.48 -16.29
CA ILE A 247 17.47 -9.51 -17.31
C ILE A 247 18.49 -9.43 -18.45
N TYR A 248 19.78 -9.29 -18.10
CA TYR A 248 20.86 -9.17 -19.10
C TYR A 248 20.97 -10.43 -19.96
N THR A 249 20.89 -11.61 -19.34
CA THR A 249 20.96 -12.90 -20.06
C THR A 249 19.76 -13.10 -20.96
N THR A 250 18.57 -12.71 -20.53
CA THR A 250 17.33 -12.77 -21.32
C THR A 250 17.41 -11.82 -22.53
N LEU A 251 17.79 -10.56 -22.33
CA LEU A 251 17.94 -9.61 -23.43
C LEU A 251 18.99 -10.08 -24.46
N LYS A 252 20.14 -10.57 -23.98
CA LYS A 252 21.18 -11.14 -24.85
C LYS A 252 20.68 -12.33 -25.65
N SER A 253 19.87 -13.20 -25.03
CA SER A 253 19.27 -14.34 -25.70
C SER A 253 18.29 -13.91 -26.78
N LEU A 254 17.43 -12.93 -26.50
CA LEU A 254 16.48 -12.35 -27.47
C LEU A 254 17.20 -11.77 -28.69
N ILE A 255 18.31 -11.06 -28.48
CA ILE A 255 19.14 -10.51 -29.56
C ILE A 255 19.78 -11.64 -30.40
N ASN A 256 20.31 -12.68 -29.74
CA ASN A 256 20.91 -13.83 -30.43
C ASN A 256 19.86 -14.62 -31.24
N ASP A 257 18.62 -14.63 -30.84
CA ASP A 257 17.51 -15.23 -31.56
C ASP A 257 16.96 -14.31 -32.67
N ASN A 258 17.64 -13.21 -33.00
CA ASN A 258 17.24 -12.19 -33.98
C ASN A 258 15.85 -11.57 -33.70
N VAL A 259 15.46 -11.47 -32.46
CA VAL A 259 14.25 -10.75 -32.05
C VAL A 259 14.55 -9.25 -32.01
N LEU A 260 13.93 -8.49 -32.90
CA LEU A 260 14.01 -7.04 -32.86
C LEU A 260 13.10 -6.50 -31.76
N VAL A 261 13.67 -6.24 -30.60
CA VAL A 261 12.96 -5.63 -29.46
C VAL A 261 12.89 -4.13 -29.69
N ILE A 262 11.68 -3.58 -29.80
CA ILE A 262 11.41 -2.15 -30.00
C ILE A 262 11.36 -1.44 -28.64
N GLU A 263 10.72 -2.07 -27.66
CA GLU A 263 10.57 -1.55 -26.30
C GLU A 263 10.71 -2.70 -25.30
N PHE A 264 11.39 -2.43 -24.19
CA PHE A 264 11.54 -3.35 -23.07
C PHE A 264 11.43 -2.55 -21.77
N THR A 265 10.29 -2.63 -21.10
CA THR A 265 9.94 -1.75 -19.99
C THR A 265 9.53 -2.58 -18.77
N ASP A 266 10.09 -2.25 -17.59
CA ASP A 266 9.62 -2.84 -16.32
C ASP A 266 8.22 -2.29 -16.01
N VAL A 267 7.24 -3.18 -15.98
CA VAL A 267 5.83 -2.87 -15.68
C VAL A 267 5.35 -3.55 -14.40
N THR A 268 6.27 -4.04 -13.58
CA THR A 268 5.97 -4.74 -12.32
C THR A 268 5.06 -3.90 -11.41
N MET A 269 5.21 -2.57 -11.46
CA MET A 269 4.46 -1.61 -10.67
C MET A 269 3.34 -0.92 -11.44
N ASP A 270 3.17 -1.19 -12.72
CA ASP A 270 2.09 -0.60 -13.51
C ASP A 270 0.83 -1.45 -13.40
N ILE A 271 -0.04 -1.10 -12.44
CA ILE A 271 -1.33 -1.80 -12.25
C ILE A 271 -2.16 -1.76 -13.54
N ARG A 272 -2.10 -0.68 -14.34
CA ARG A 272 -2.84 -0.59 -15.60
C ARG A 272 -2.36 -1.63 -16.59
N GLU A 273 -1.06 -1.89 -16.63
CA GLU A 273 -0.47 -2.95 -17.45
C GLU A 273 -0.75 -4.35 -16.86
N LEU A 274 -0.83 -4.49 -15.53
CA LEU A 274 -1.20 -5.75 -14.89
C LEU A 274 -2.70 -6.08 -15.10
N MET A 275 -3.54 -5.06 -15.32
CA MET A 275 -5.01 -5.19 -15.47
C MET A 275 -5.48 -5.42 -16.91
N VAL A 276 -4.64 -5.33 -17.93
CA VAL A 276 -5.01 -5.63 -19.34
C VAL A 276 -5.34 -7.12 -19.55
N GLU A 277 -5.40 -7.90 -18.48
CA GLU A 277 -5.55 -9.36 -18.50
C GLU A 277 -6.99 -9.89 -18.62
N GLU A 278 -8.03 -9.02 -18.58
CA GLU A 278 -9.43 -9.44 -18.64
C GLU A 278 -10.26 -8.54 -19.59
N GLY A 279 -9.96 -8.61 -20.88
CA GLY A 279 -10.77 -8.08 -21.95
C GLY A 279 -11.11 -9.17 -22.94
#